data_522059e6a8c32e7d5ada41edbc84b928
#
_entry.id   522059e6a8c32e7d5ada41edbc84b928
#
_cell.length_a   1.000
_cell.length_b   1.000
_cell.length_c   1.000
_cell.angle_alpha   90.00
_cell.angle_beta   90.00
_cell.angle_gamma   90.00
#
_symmetry.space_group_name_H-M   'P 1'
#
loop_
_entity.id
_entity.type
_entity.pdbx_description
1 polymer ?
#
loop_
_entity_poly.entity_id
_entity_poly.type
_entity_poly.pdbx_seq_one_letter_code
_entity_poly.pdbx_strand_id
1 'polypeptide(L)'
;MQVFNFLAQQLIDYGTTKGLVRSVVSGSSAELLNKLGETSVASGERVECYALLDPPEDEVRKALVGAGYSAEDAARIVLSCGARLRPLEGPLRNRKLVPADELIRQRERAAERQFGNLFHSLGELNDGGSAFADVITLLDCVESAEAAEAAGGGSAYPRWNEISAAAIAADISRVSFLDIDDRLHFQSRVHRRIWGSYRESAKVQLLKVGSRARVSSSIKGGGGAPRATTQ
;
A
#
# COMPACT_ATOMS: atom_id res chain seq x y z
N MET A 1 -4.22 3.65 -20.51
CA MET A 1 -5.64 3.41 -20.22
C MET A 1 -6.38 2.70 -21.35
N GLN A 2 -6.33 3.16 -22.61
CA GLN A 2 -7.03 2.54 -23.76
C GLN A 2 -6.62 1.09 -24.05
N VAL A 3 -5.34 0.74 -23.92
CA VAL A 3 -4.84 -0.62 -24.21
C VAL A 3 -5.42 -1.67 -23.25
N PHE A 4 -5.57 -1.34 -21.97
CA PHE A 4 -6.13 -2.28 -20.98
C PHE A 4 -7.60 -2.55 -21.24
N ASN A 5 -8.40 -1.54 -21.50
CA ASN A 5 -9.82 -1.69 -21.81
C ASN A 5 -10.00 -2.50 -23.10
N PHE A 6 -9.14 -2.29 -24.10
CA PHE A 6 -9.15 -3.07 -25.33
C PHE A 6 -8.83 -4.56 -25.05
N LEU A 7 -7.79 -4.86 -24.28
CA LEU A 7 -7.43 -6.24 -23.93
C LEU A 7 -8.53 -6.93 -23.10
N ALA A 8 -9.08 -6.24 -22.11
CA ALA A 8 -10.19 -6.76 -21.29
C ALA A 8 -11.41 -7.08 -22.17
N GLN A 9 -11.79 -6.18 -23.08
CA GLN A 9 -12.88 -6.40 -24.02
C GLN A 9 -12.62 -7.60 -24.95
N GLN A 10 -11.41 -7.72 -25.48
CA GLN A 10 -11.04 -8.89 -26.33
C GLN A 10 -11.13 -10.20 -25.56
N LEU A 11 -10.65 -10.26 -24.32
CA LEU A 11 -10.74 -11.45 -23.47
C LEU A 11 -12.20 -11.84 -23.19
N ILE A 12 -13.07 -10.86 -22.96
CA ILE A 12 -14.51 -11.07 -22.77
C ILE A 12 -15.13 -11.59 -24.07
N ASP A 13 -14.86 -10.96 -25.20
CA ASP A 13 -15.44 -11.31 -26.49
C ASP A 13 -15.05 -12.72 -26.92
N TYR A 14 -13.77 -13.07 -26.81
CA TYR A 14 -13.28 -14.41 -27.17
C TYR A 14 -13.62 -15.47 -26.12
N GLY A 15 -13.60 -15.13 -24.83
CA GLY A 15 -13.88 -16.05 -23.75
C GLY A 15 -15.35 -16.38 -23.61
N THR A 16 -16.16 -15.37 -23.45
CA THR A 16 -17.59 -15.52 -23.09
C THR A 16 -18.54 -15.51 -24.28
N THR A 17 -18.34 -14.61 -25.23
CA THR A 17 -19.28 -14.47 -26.36
C THR A 17 -19.08 -15.57 -27.38
N LYS A 18 -17.83 -15.96 -27.66
CA LYS A 18 -17.48 -17.01 -28.63
C LYS A 18 -17.18 -18.35 -28.00
N GLY A 19 -17.05 -18.44 -26.67
CA GLY A 19 -16.75 -19.67 -25.98
C GLY A 19 -15.39 -20.31 -26.31
N LEU A 20 -14.48 -19.52 -26.92
CA LEU A 20 -13.24 -20.04 -27.48
C LEU A 20 -12.09 -20.12 -26.46
N VAL A 21 -12.11 -19.26 -25.43
CA VAL A 21 -11.02 -19.14 -24.46
C VAL A 21 -11.56 -18.95 -23.05
N ARG A 22 -10.97 -19.62 -22.07
CA ARG A 22 -11.10 -19.28 -20.65
C ARG A 22 -9.84 -18.54 -20.24
N SER A 23 -10.00 -17.31 -19.73
CA SER A 23 -8.88 -16.46 -19.36
C SER A 23 -8.85 -16.26 -17.84
N VAL A 24 -7.67 -16.36 -17.25
CA VAL A 24 -7.43 -15.97 -15.86
C VAL A 24 -6.48 -14.79 -15.88
N VAL A 25 -6.93 -13.68 -15.32
CA VAL A 25 -6.10 -12.47 -15.17
C VAL A 25 -5.75 -12.34 -13.70
N SER A 26 -4.47 -12.30 -13.38
CA SER A 26 -3.99 -12.06 -12.01
C SER A 26 -3.36 -10.68 -11.90
N GLY A 27 -3.62 -10.00 -10.81
CA GLY A 27 -3.03 -8.70 -10.52
C GLY A 27 -3.04 -8.41 -9.03
N SER A 28 -2.13 -7.55 -8.59
CA SER A 28 -2.04 -7.09 -7.20
C SER A 28 -2.51 -5.64 -7.01
N SER A 29 -3.11 -5.06 -8.05
CA SER A 29 -3.59 -3.67 -8.04
C SER A 29 -5.09 -3.64 -7.84
N ALA A 30 -5.56 -2.93 -6.81
CA ALA A 30 -6.98 -2.65 -6.61
C ALA A 30 -7.60 -1.93 -7.81
N GLU A 31 -6.83 -1.05 -8.48
CA GLU A 31 -7.25 -0.38 -9.70
C GLU A 31 -7.57 -1.37 -10.83
N LEU A 32 -6.81 -2.47 -10.93
CA LEU A 32 -7.07 -3.54 -11.87
C LEU A 32 -8.40 -4.24 -11.56
N LEU A 33 -8.64 -4.56 -10.28
CA LEU A 33 -9.86 -5.23 -9.83
C LEU A 33 -11.08 -4.34 -10.05
N ASN A 34 -10.99 -3.06 -9.73
CA ASN A 34 -12.08 -2.10 -9.95
C ASN A 34 -12.41 -1.94 -11.43
N LYS A 35 -11.39 -1.81 -12.29
CA LYS A 35 -11.59 -1.74 -13.75
C LYS A 35 -12.17 -3.01 -14.34
N LEU A 36 -11.77 -4.18 -13.83
CA LEU A 36 -12.38 -5.46 -14.24
C LEU A 36 -13.83 -5.55 -13.77
N GLY A 37 -14.13 -5.07 -12.55
CA GLY A 37 -15.49 -4.97 -12.01
C GLY A 37 -16.38 -4.05 -12.84
N GLU A 38 -15.91 -2.85 -13.17
CA GLU A 38 -16.62 -1.90 -14.04
C GLU A 38 -16.90 -2.49 -15.44
N THR A 39 -15.92 -3.22 -16.00
CA THR A 39 -16.06 -3.87 -17.29
C THR A 39 -17.03 -5.06 -17.21
N SER A 40 -17.07 -5.79 -16.08
CA SER A 40 -17.98 -6.91 -15.88
C SER A 40 -19.44 -6.50 -15.75
N VAL A 41 -19.70 -5.38 -15.08
CA VAL A 41 -21.05 -4.79 -14.99
C VAL A 41 -21.57 -4.41 -16.38
N ALA A 42 -20.70 -3.85 -17.24
CA ALA A 42 -21.06 -3.54 -18.63
C ALA A 42 -21.29 -4.77 -19.50
N SER A 43 -20.72 -5.93 -19.14
CA SER A 43 -20.78 -7.19 -19.92
C SER A 43 -21.73 -8.25 -19.35
N GLY A 44 -22.48 -7.96 -18.29
CA GLY A 44 -23.47 -8.87 -17.71
C GLY A 44 -22.88 -10.12 -17.07
N GLU A 45 -22.29 -9.99 -15.90
CA GLU A 45 -21.94 -11.08 -14.95
C GLU A 45 -20.98 -12.17 -15.44
N ARG A 46 -19.98 -11.81 -16.26
CA ARG A 46 -19.09 -12.81 -16.86
C ARG A 46 -17.68 -12.84 -16.30
N VAL A 47 -17.38 -12.02 -15.28
CA VAL A 47 -16.07 -11.98 -14.61
C VAL A 47 -16.26 -12.33 -13.15
N GLU A 48 -15.67 -13.44 -12.72
CA GLU A 48 -15.60 -13.82 -11.32
C GLU A 48 -14.26 -13.37 -10.75
N CYS A 49 -14.29 -12.63 -9.66
CA CYS A 49 -13.09 -12.18 -8.96
C CYS A 49 -12.82 -13.10 -7.75
N TYR A 50 -11.61 -13.64 -7.69
CA TYR A 50 -11.15 -14.45 -6.57
C TYR A 50 -9.97 -13.76 -5.88
N ALA A 51 -10.07 -13.58 -4.57
CA ALA A 51 -8.92 -13.16 -3.79
C ALA A 51 -8.00 -14.35 -3.53
N LEU A 52 -6.72 -14.19 -3.85
CA LEU A 52 -5.69 -15.10 -3.34
C LEU A 52 -5.35 -14.65 -1.92
N LEU A 53 -5.88 -15.37 -0.94
CA LEU A 53 -5.59 -15.13 0.46
C LEU A 53 -4.13 -15.47 0.76
N ASP A 54 -3.58 -14.81 1.78
CA ASP A 54 -2.30 -15.22 2.32
C ASP A 54 -2.40 -16.65 2.85
N PRO A 55 -1.39 -17.50 2.63
CA PRO A 55 -1.43 -18.86 3.13
C PRO A 55 -1.39 -18.88 4.66
N PRO A 56 -1.93 -19.93 5.30
CA PRO A 56 -1.84 -20.10 6.75
C PRO A 56 -0.37 -20.06 7.23
N GLU A 57 -0.15 -19.44 8.40
CA GLU A 57 1.22 -19.28 8.94
C GLU A 57 1.98 -20.59 9.11
N ASP A 58 1.28 -21.66 9.48
CA ASP A 58 1.88 -22.98 9.65
C ASP A 58 2.33 -23.59 8.31
N GLU A 59 1.65 -23.33 7.20
CA GLU A 59 2.08 -23.73 5.86
C GLU A 59 3.33 -22.96 5.43
N VAL A 60 3.38 -21.65 5.72
CA VAL A 60 4.58 -20.85 5.43
C VAL A 60 5.76 -21.31 6.29
N ARG A 61 5.54 -21.65 7.56
CA ARG A 61 6.60 -22.23 8.43
C ARG A 61 7.12 -23.54 7.85
N LYS A 62 6.23 -24.44 7.44
CA LYS A 62 6.62 -25.70 6.79
C LYS A 62 7.43 -25.47 5.51
N ALA A 63 7.02 -24.51 4.68
CA ALA A 63 7.75 -24.14 3.46
C ALA A 63 9.15 -23.59 3.76
N LEU A 64 9.29 -22.75 4.79
CA LEU A 64 10.59 -22.22 5.23
C LEU A 64 11.49 -23.33 5.78
N VAL A 65 10.94 -24.27 6.57
CA VAL A 65 11.70 -25.45 7.03
C VAL A 65 12.12 -26.31 5.84
N GLY A 66 11.23 -26.53 4.88
CA GLY A 66 11.56 -27.22 3.63
C GLY A 66 12.62 -26.53 2.79
N ALA A 67 12.74 -25.20 2.90
CA ALA A 67 13.82 -24.41 2.28
C ALA A 67 15.14 -24.47 3.05
N GLY A 68 15.16 -25.06 4.26
CA GLY A 68 16.37 -25.31 5.05
C GLY A 68 16.53 -24.44 6.29
N TYR A 69 15.53 -23.64 6.68
CA TYR A 69 15.54 -22.93 7.97
C TYR A 69 15.25 -23.89 9.13
N SER A 70 15.79 -23.60 10.31
CA SER A 70 15.33 -24.28 11.53
C SER A 70 13.87 -23.97 11.82
N ALA A 71 13.17 -24.84 12.56
CA ALA A 71 11.79 -24.59 12.97
C ALA A 71 11.66 -23.29 13.78
N GLU A 72 12.65 -22.97 14.60
CA GLU A 72 12.72 -21.74 15.38
C GLU A 72 12.89 -20.51 14.48
N ASP A 73 13.84 -20.53 13.54
CA ASP A 73 14.04 -19.46 12.58
C ASP A 73 12.82 -19.22 11.70
N ALA A 74 12.19 -20.31 11.21
CA ALA A 74 10.96 -20.22 10.44
C ALA A 74 9.83 -19.55 11.23
N ALA A 75 9.67 -19.90 12.51
CA ALA A 75 8.70 -19.27 13.40
C ALA A 75 9.01 -17.77 13.61
N ARG A 76 10.27 -17.40 13.83
CA ARG A 76 10.71 -16.02 13.98
C ARG A 76 10.48 -15.18 12.72
N ILE A 77 10.77 -15.74 11.55
CA ILE A 77 10.54 -15.09 10.26
C ILE A 77 9.04 -14.81 10.07
N VAL A 78 8.19 -15.81 10.27
CA VAL A 78 6.74 -15.66 10.11
C VAL A 78 6.16 -14.69 11.14
N LEU A 79 6.60 -14.77 12.40
CA LEU A 79 6.17 -13.83 13.44
C LEU A 79 6.52 -12.38 13.07
N SER A 80 7.72 -12.16 12.52
CA SER A 80 8.21 -10.82 12.20
C SER A 80 7.69 -10.28 10.86
N CYS A 81 7.65 -11.12 9.82
CA CYS A 81 7.34 -10.70 8.45
C CYS A 81 5.89 -10.97 8.03
N GLY A 82 5.17 -11.83 8.77
CA GLY A 82 3.86 -12.34 8.38
C GLY A 82 3.94 -13.49 7.39
N ALA A 83 2.78 -13.99 6.97
CA ALA A 83 2.66 -15.14 6.07
C ALA A 83 2.63 -14.78 4.58
N ARG A 84 2.71 -13.50 4.20
CA ARG A 84 2.72 -13.09 2.81
C ARG A 84 3.91 -13.67 2.06
N LEU A 85 3.64 -14.36 0.94
CA LEU A 85 4.69 -15.03 0.16
C LEU A 85 5.62 -14.04 -0.54
N ARG A 86 5.11 -12.92 -1.05
CA ARG A 86 5.93 -11.96 -1.81
C ARG A 86 7.17 -11.47 -1.05
N PRO A 87 7.09 -11.08 0.24
CA PRO A 87 8.28 -10.76 1.02
C PRO A 87 9.21 -11.94 1.26
N LEU A 88 8.70 -13.18 1.19
CA LEU A 88 9.43 -14.41 1.48
C LEU A 88 9.92 -15.14 0.23
N GLU A 89 9.56 -14.66 -0.98
CA GLU A 89 9.90 -15.30 -2.25
C GLU A 89 11.42 -15.50 -2.41
N GLY A 90 12.22 -14.50 -2.06
CA GLY A 90 13.67 -14.60 -2.13
C GLY A 90 14.24 -15.76 -1.29
N PRO A 91 13.92 -15.84 0.02
CA PRO A 91 14.30 -16.96 0.88
C PRO A 91 13.84 -18.32 0.37
N LEU A 92 12.61 -18.40 -0.15
CA LEU A 92 12.02 -19.65 -0.62
C LEU A 92 12.63 -20.13 -1.96
N ARG A 93 13.11 -19.22 -2.82
CA ARG A 93 13.68 -19.56 -4.13
C ARG A 93 15.20 -19.71 -4.12
N ASN A 94 15.90 -19.03 -3.22
CA ASN A 94 17.36 -19.01 -3.21
C ASN A 94 17.93 -20.27 -2.56
N ARG A 95 18.85 -20.94 -3.25
CA ARG A 95 19.59 -22.10 -2.70
C ARG A 95 20.54 -21.70 -1.55
N LYS A 96 20.91 -20.44 -1.44
CA LYS A 96 21.75 -19.92 -0.36
C LYS A 96 20.85 -19.25 0.67
N LEU A 97 20.73 -19.88 1.83
CA LEU A 97 19.93 -19.34 2.93
C LEU A 97 20.57 -18.07 3.48
N VAL A 98 19.74 -17.05 3.63
CA VAL A 98 20.10 -15.86 4.39
C VAL A 98 19.74 -16.11 5.86
N PRO A 99 20.62 -15.82 6.84
CA PRO A 99 20.28 -15.96 8.25
C PRO A 99 18.97 -15.22 8.59
N ALA A 100 18.14 -15.81 9.47
CA ALA A 100 16.82 -15.28 9.79
C ALA A 100 16.86 -13.81 10.24
N ASP A 101 17.81 -13.45 11.11
CA ASP A 101 17.98 -12.08 11.59
C ASP A 101 18.36 -11.10 10.48
N GLU A 102 19.20 -11.53 9.55
CA GLU A 102 19.56 -10.69 8.41
C GLU A 102 18.38 -10.52 7.45
N LEU A 103 17.60 -11.57 7.22
CA LEU A 103 16.39 -11.49 6.42
C LEU A 103 15.38 -10.50 7.05
N ILE A 104 15.13 -10.60 8.34
CA ILE A 104 14.22 -9.71 9.07
C ILE A 104 14.73 -8.26 8.95
N ARG A 105 16.02 -8.00 9.21
CA ARG A 105 16.62 -6.67 9.06
C ARG A 105 16.53 -6.13 7.64
N GLN A 106 16.70 -6.96 6.63
CA GLN A 106 16.54 -6.53 5.23
C GLN A 106 15.12 -6.09 4.94
N ARG A 107 14.13 -6.78 5.50
CA ARG A 107 12.71 -6.41 5.36
C ARG A 107 12.37 -5.11 6.10
N GLU A 108 12.92 -4.93 7.29
CA GLU A 108 12.77 -3.67 8.04
C GLU A 108 13.33 -2.49 7.26
N ARG A 109 14.58 -2.58 6.79
CA ARG A 109 15.20 -1.54 5.96
C ARG A 109 14.43 -1.28 4.65
N ALA A 110 13.83 -2.32 4.08
CA ALA A 110 12.99 -2.16 2.88
C ALA A 110 11.72 -1.38 3.20
N ALA A 111 11.04 -1.71 4.29
CA ALA A 111 9.85 -1.00 4.74
C ALA A 111 10.16 0.46 5.12
N GLU A 112 11.25 0.72 5.85
CA GLU A 112 11.70 2.08 6.16
C GLU A 112 11.92 2.91 4.89
N ARG A 113 12.60 2.35 3.88
CA ARG A 113 12.79 3.04 2.59
C ARG A 113 11.47 3.30 1.87
N GLN A 114 10.52 2.38 1.94
CA GLN A 114 9.21 2.56 1.32
C GLN A 114 8.42 3.69 1.98
N PHE A 115 8.42 3.77 3.32
CA PHE A 115 7.86 4.92 4.03
C PHE A 115 8.62 6.21 3.70
N GLY A 116 9.96 6.18 3.68
CA GLY A 116 10.78 7.33 3.29
C GLY A 116 10.42 7.85 1.91
N ASN A 117 10.27 6.96 0.93
CA ASN A 117 9.88 7.34 -0.43
C ASN A 117 8.45 7.89 -0.50
N LEU A 118 7.49 7.27 0.22
CA LEU A 118 6.11 7.76 0.30
C LEU A 118 6.08 9.21 0.82
N PHE A 119 6.73 9.46 1.96
CA PHE A 119 6.74 10.80 2.57
C PHE A 119 7.59 11.80 1.80
N HIS A 120 8.62 11.36 1.08
CA HIS A 120 9.35 12.23 0.15
C HIS A 120 8.44 12.68 -0.99
N SER A 121 7.74 11.74 -1.64
CA SER A 121 6.79 12.06 -2.72
C SER A 121 5.67 13.00 -2.23
N LEU A 122 5.14 12.78 -1.02
CA LEU A 122 4.17 13.70 -0.41
C LEU A 122 4.75 15.10 -0.19
N GLY A 123 6.03 15.20 0.18
CA GLY A 123 6.72 16.48 0.39
C GLY A 123 6.93 17.28 -0.90
N GLU A 124 6.88 16.64 -2.06
CA GLU A 124 6.96 17.30 -3.36
C GLU A 124 5.61 17.85 -3.85
N LEU A 125 4.50 17.45 -3.22
CA LEU A 125 3.18 17.98 -3.53
C LEU A 125 3.00 19.38 -2.94
N ASN A 126 2.53 20.30 -3.75
CA ASN A 126 2.33 21.72 -3.37
C ASN A 126 1.00 21.94 -2.62
N ASP A 127 0.66 21.09 -1.68
CA ASP A 127 -0.63 21.12 -0.97
C ASP A 127 -0.55 21.65 0.47
N GLY A 128 0.57 22.28 0.86
CA GLY A 128 0.74 22.87 2.19
C GLY A 128 0.85 21.86 3.34
N GLY A 129 1.07 20.59 3.04
CA GLY A 129 1.18 19.51 4.03
C GLY A 129 -0.16 18.82 4.36
N SER A 130 -1.25 19.18 3.69
CA SER A 130 -2.55 18.50 3.83
C SER A 130 -2.43 17.02 3.48
N ALA A 131 -1.80 16.70 2.34
CA ALA A 131 -1.55 15.32 1.92
C ALA A 131 -0.75 14.50 2.94
N PHE A 132 0.21 15.14 3.63
CA PHE A 132 0.94 14.51 4.73
C PHE A 132 0.01 14.14 5.89
N ALA A 133 -0.84 15.08 6.32
CA ALA A 133 -1.77 14.87 7.42
C ALA A 133 -2.78 13.78 7.09
N ASP A 134 -3.31 13.79 5.87
CA ASP A 134 -4.25 12.79 5.38
C ASP A 134 -3.65 11.38 5.41
N VAL A 135 -2.42 11.21 4.89
CA VAL A 135 -1.74 9.91 4.86
C VAL A 135 -1.39 9.43 6.27
N ILE A 136 -0.93 10.31 7.17
CA ILE A 136 -0.67 9.95 8.56
C ILE A 136 -1.97 9.45 9.22
N THR A 137 -3.06 10.20 9.08
CA THR A 137 -4.37 9.84 9.64
C THR A 137 -4.85 8.50 9.08
N LEU A 138 -4.71 8.30 7.77
CA LEU A 138 -5.11 7.07 7.11
C LEU A 138 -4.33 5.85 7.63
N LEU A 139 -3.01 5.96 7.76
CA LEU A 139 -2.17 4.86 8.28
C LEU A 139 -2.40 4.61 9.77
N ASP A 140 -2.70 5.64 10.56
CA ASP A 140 -3.10 5.51 11.98
C ASP A 140 -4.46 4.78 12.10
N CYS A 141 -5.40 5.05 11.19
CA CYS A 141 -6.67 4.32 11.12
C CYS A 141 -6.44 2.83 10.77
N VAL A 142 -5.56 2.53 9.82
CA VAL A 142 -5.20 1.15 9.48
C VAL A 142 -4.57 0.43 10.67
N GLU A 143 -3.61 1.05 11.36
CA GLU A 143 -2.98 0.48 12.55
C GLU A 143 -4.00 0.16 13.64
N SER A 144 -4.91 1.09 13.89
CA SER A 144 -5.97 0.94 14.89
C SER A 144 -6.95 -0.17 14.53
N ALA A 145 -7.34 -0.27 13.26
CA ALA A 145 -8.23 -1.30 12.76
C ALA A 145 -7.60 -2.70 12.88
N GLU A 146 -6.35 -2.87 12.46
CA GLU A 146 -5.63 -4.14 12.60
C GLU A 146 -5.39 -4.53 14.07
N ALA A 147 -5.21 -3.55 14.97
CA ALA A 147 -5.08 -3.81 16.39
C ALA A 147 -6.40 -4.29 17.01
N ALA A 148 -7.51 -3.66 16.65
CA ALA A 148 -8.85 -4.02 17.12
C ALA A 148 -9.23 -5.43 16.63
N GLU A 149 -8.98 -5.75 15.36
CA GLU A 149 -9.23 -7.08 14.79
C GLU A 149 -8.40 -8.16 15.51
N ALA A 150 -7.13 -7.91 15.77
CA ALA A 150 -6.27 -8.83 16.51
C ALA A 150 -6.75 -9.07 17.94
N ALA A 151 -7.48 -8.11 18.55
CA ALA A 151 -8.10 -8.22 19.85
C ALA A 151 -9.49 -8.89 19.83
N GLY A 152 -9.96 -9.35 18.64
CA GLY A 152 -11.29 -9.95 18.45
C GLY A 152 -12.43 -8.93 18.43
N GLY A 153 -12.13 -7.65 18.28
CA GLY A 153 -13.11 -6.57 18.12
C GLY A 153 -13.47 -6.33 16.65
N GLY A 154 -14.66 -5.76 16.42
CA GLY A 154 -15.02 -5.22 15.12
C GLY A 154 -14.21 -3.94 14.84
N SER A 155 -13.67 -3.79 13.64
CA SER A 155 -12.91 -2.62 13.27
C SER A 155 -13.40 -2.01 11.95
N ALA A 156 -13.38 -0.68 11.88
CA ALA A 156 -13.64 0.05 10.64
C ALA A 156 -12.32 0.29 9.94
N TYR A 157 -12.04 -0.49 8.92
CA TYR A 157 -10.91 -0.25 8.02
C TYR A 157 -11.21 0.89 7.07
N PRO A 158 -10.24 1.77 6.76
CA PRO A 158 -10.37 2.72 5.68
C PRO A 158 -10.62 2.00 4.35
N ARG A 159 -11.50 2.57 3.51
CA ARG A 159 -11.86 2.03 2.21
C ARG A 159 -11.21 2.84 1.09
N TRP A 160 -11.22 2.27 -0.13
CA TRP A 160 -10.65 2.91 -1.32
C TRP A 160 -11.18 4.33 -1.55
N ASN A 161 -12.48 4.55 -1.40
CA ASN A 161 -13.11 5.86 -1.60
C ASN A 161 -12.75 6.91 -0.53
N GLU A 162 -12.13 6.49 0.57
CA GLU A 162 -11.63 7.36 1.64
C GLU A 162 -10.14 7.73 1.43
N ILE A 163 -9.47 7.11 0.45
CA ILE A 163 -8.07 7.40 0.13
C ILE A 163 -8.00 8.67 -0.69
N SER A 164 -7.29 9.68 -0.19
CA SER A 164 -7.12 10.94 -0.90
C SER A 164 -6.36 10.77 -2.22
N ALA A 165 -6.67 11.62 -3.21
CA ALA A 165 -5.95 11.64 -4.48
C ALA A 165 -4.43 11.87 -4.28
N ALA A 166 -4.04 12.61 -3.24
CA ALA A 166 -2.66 12.84 -2.88
C ALA A 166 -1.96 11.55 -2.40
N ALA A 167 -2.64 10.73 -1.58
CA ALA A 167 -2.12 9.44 -1.14
C ALA A 167 -1.90 8.48 -2.32
N ILE A 168 -2.84 8.49 -3.28
CA ILE A 168 -2.74 7.70 -4.51
C ILE A 168 -1.56 8.20 -5.37
N ALA A 169 -1.44 9.52 -5.56
CA ALA A 169 -0.36 10.13 -6.34
C ALA A 169 1.03 9.85 -5.73
N ALA A 170 1.13 9.80 -4.40
CA ALA A 170 2.36 9.47 -3.69
C ALA A 170 2.65 7.95 -3.64
N ASP A 171 1.79 7.12 -4.24
CA ASP A 171 1.92 5.67 -4.30
C ASP A 171 1.88 4.99 -2.92
N ILE A 172 0.79 5.22 -2.19
CA ILE A 172 0.53 4.58 -0.88
C ILE A 172 0.57 3.05 -0.96
N SER A 173 0.41 2.48 -2.16
CA SER A 173 0.49 1.04 -2.40
C SER A 173 1.85 0.43 -2.07
N ARG A 174 2.89 1.26 -1.89
CA ARG A 174 4.21 0.80 -1.42
C ARG A 174 4.19 0.25 0.00
N VAL A 175 3.33 0.78 0.84
CA VAL A 175 3.26 0.44 2.28
C VAL A 175 1.96 -0.23 2.67
N SER A 176 0.95 -0.17 1.81
CA SER A 176 -0.40 -0.70 2.04
C SER A 176 -0.94 -1.45 0.83
N PHE A 177 -2.04 -2.17 1.01
CA PHE A 177 -2.78 -2.83 -0.06
C PHE A 177 -4.26 -2.83 0.28
N LEU A 178 -5.11 -3.01 -0.72
CA LEU A 178 -6.54 -3.23 -0.55
C LEU A 178 -6.84 -4.73 -0.63
N ASP A 179 -7.69 -5.19 0.28
CA ASP A 179 -8.27 -6.53 0.21
C ASP A 179 -9.48 -6.58 -0.74
N ILE A 180 -10.14 -7.72 -0.81
CA ILE A 180 -11.33 -7.92 -1.67
C ILE A 180 -12.55 -7.10 -1.23
N ASP A 181 -12.59 -6.71 0.05
CA ASP A 181 -13.68 -5.90 0.64
C ASP A 181 -13.36 -4.39 0.57
N ASP A 182 -12.37 -3.98 -0.25
CA ASP A 182 -11.88 -2.61 -0.39
C ASP A 182 -11.31 -2.01 0.92
N ARG A 183 -10.87 -2.85 1.86
CA ARG A 183 -10.26 -2.42 3.11
C ARG A 183 -8.76 -2.24 2.94
N LEU A 184 -8.25 -1.13 3.44
CA LEU A 184 -6.82 -0.83 3.39
C LEU A 184 -6.09 -1.53 4.54
N HIS A 185 -5.03 -2.26 4.21
CA HIS A 185 -4.16 -2.97 5.15
C HIS A 185 -2.71 -2.58 4.94
N PHE A 186 -1.86 -2.76 5.96
CA PHE A 186 -0.42 -2.70 5.74
C PHE A 186 0.06 -3.83 4.83
N GLN A 187 1.07 -3.55 4.01
CA GLN A 187 1.68 -4.54 3.11
C GLN A 187 2.18 -5.81 3.85
N SER A 188 2.60 -5.66 5.10
CA SER A 188 3.03 -6.78 5.95
C SER A 188 3.13 -6.34 7.42
N ARG A 189 3.30 -7.31 8.32
CA ARG A 189 3.59 -7.04 9.75
C ARG A 189 4.81 -6.16 9.97
N VAL A 190 5.81 -6.26 9.09
CA VAL A 190 6.99 -5.38 9.13
C VAL A 190 6.57 -3.93 8.92
N HIS A 191 5.74 -3.64 7.91
CA HIS A 191 5.27 -2.28 7.65
C HIS A 191 4.50 -1.72 8.84
N ARG A 192 3.59 -2.48 9.42
CA ARG A 192 2.87 -2.08 10.63
C ARG A 192 3.82 -1.73 11.78
N ARG A 193 4.81 -2.60 12.06
CA ARG A 193 5.77 -2.35 13.14
C ARG A 193 6.65 -1.13 12.86
N ILE A 194 7.13 -0.97 11.63
CA ILE A 194 7.93 0.19 11.23
C ILE A 194 7.09 1.45 11.28
N TRP A 195 5.81 1.42 10.92
CA TRP A 195 4.91 2.56 11.05
C TRP A 195 4.87 3.08 12.48
N GLY A 196 4.70 2.22 13.47
CA GLY A 196 4.68 2.62 14.88
C GLY A 196 5.92 3.41 15.31
N SER A 197 7.11 3.06 14.79
CA SER A 197 8.35 3.78 15.05
C SER A 197 8.57 5.00 14.13
N TYR A 198 8.06 4.94 12.90
CA TYR A 198 8.23 5.99 11.89
C TYR A 198 7.27 7.16 12.07
N ARG A 199 6.09 6.92 12.63
CA ARG A 199 5.00 7.89 12.81
C ARG A 199 5.46 9.21 13.44
N GLU A 200 6.26 9.16 14.49
CA GLU A 200 6.75 10.37 15.15
C GLU A 200 7.68 11.20 14.26
N SER A 201 8.53 10.52 13.48
CA SER A 201 9.37 11.18 12.48
C SER A 201 8.53 11.84 11.37
N ALA A 202 7.46 11.18 10.93
CA ALA A 202 6.54 11.72 9.93
C ALA A 202 5.80 12.96 10.45
N LYS A 203 5.35 12.97 11.70
CA LYS A 203 4.74 14.14 12.33
C LYS A 203 5.70 15.33 12.42
N VAL A 204 6.97 15.09 12.74
CA VAL A 204 8.00 16.13 12.74
C VAL A 204 8.23 16.69 11.33
N GLN A 205 8.21 15.85 10.30
CA GLN A 205 8.30 16.30 8.91
C GLN A 205 7.10 17.16 8.51
N LEU A 206 5.89 16.75 8.88
CA LEU A 206 4.66 17.54 8.66
C LEU A 206 4.78 18.96 9.24
N LEU A 207 5.28 19.11 10.46
CA LEU A 207 5.48 20.43 11.07
C LEU A 207 6.47 21.29 10.27
N LYS A 208 7.53 20.70 9.73
CA LYS A 208 8.51 21.40 8.87
C LYS A 208 7.90 21.85 7.54
N VAL A 209 7.09 21.02 6.90
CA VAL A 209 6.40 21.36 5.64
C VAL A 209 5.39 22.47 5.88
N GLY A 210 4.57 22.38 6.93
CA GLY A 210 3.59 23.41 7.30
C GLY A 210 4.23 24.76 7.64
N SER A 211 5.42 24.76 8.26
CA SER A 211 6.15 26.02 8.55
C SER A 211 6.73 26.68 7.28
N ARG A 212 7.22 25.89 6.32
CA ARG A 212 7.72 26.41 5.03
C ARG A 212 6.60 27.04 4.20
N ALA A 213 5.42 26.43 4.16
CA ALA A 213 4.27 26.94 3.45
C ALA A 213 3.82 28.32 4.00
N ARG A 214 3.84 28.50 5.33
CA ARG A 214 3.51 29.80 5.96
C ARG A 214 4.52 30.89 5.63
N VAL A 215 5.81 30.59 5.59
CA VAL A 215 6.86 31.56 5.24
C VAL A 215 6.73 32.01 3.78
N SER A 216 6.47 31.08 2.86
CA SER A 216 6.31 31.42 1.43
C SER A 216 5.05 32.24 1.15
N SER A 217 3.96 32.03 1.89
CA SER A 217 2.74 32.86 1.76
C SER A 217 2.92 34.28 2.31
N SER A 218 3.69 34.43 3.39
CA SER A 218 4.01 35.73 3.97
C SER A 218 4.88 36.62 3.05
N ILE A 219 5.79 36.02 2.27
CA ILE A 219 6.66 36.74 1.33
C ILE A 219 5.88 37.21 0.10
N LYS A 220 4.86 36.47 -0.36
CA LYS A 220 4.03 36.88 -1.50
C LYS A 220 2.99 37.95 -1.18
N GLY A 221 2.65 38.16 0.07
CA GLY A 221 1.69 39.19 0.52
C GLY A 221 2.26 40.60 0.77
N GLY A 222 3.60 40.76 0.74
CA GLY A 222 4.27 42.03 1.12
C GLY A 222 4.56 43.02 -0.03
N GLY A 223 4.08 42.77 -1.25
CA GLY A 223 4.45 43.56 -2.44
C GLY A 223 3.41 44.54 -2.97
N GLY A 224 2.62 45.19 -2.11
CA GLY A 224 1.62 46.16 -2.55
C GLY A 224 1.70 47.51 -1.80
N ALA A 225 2.79 48.28 -1.96
CA ALA A 225 2.76 49.66 -1.57
C ALA A 225 1.97 50.50 -2.61
N PRO A 226 0.97 51.30 -2.23
CA PRO A 226 0.26 52.17 -3.15
C PRO A 226 1.19 53.33 -3.60
N ARG A 227 1.43 53.44 -4.91
CA ARG A 227 2.02 54.62 -5.52
C ARG A 227 1.07 55.81 -5.29
N ALA A 228 1.50 56.75 -4.47
CA ALA A 228 0.88 58.05 -4.39
C ALA A 228 1.02 58.77 -5.72
N THR A 229 -0.09 59.06 -6.39
CA THR A 229 -0.19 59.98 -7.51
C THR A 229 -0.24 61.40 -6.94
N THR A 230 0.83 62.17 -7.11
CA THR A 230 0.81 63.63 -6.90
C THR A 230 0.45 64.31 -8.23
N GLN A 231 -0.57 65.14 -8.17
CA GLN A 231 -0.97 66.09 -9.23
C GLN A 231 0.10 67.18 -9.42
#